data_702f3db4119c0b8537cc225a791c56cb
#
_entry.id   702f3db4119c0b8537cc225a791c56cb
#
_cell.length_a   1.000
_cell.length_b   1.000
_cell.length_c   1.000
_cell.angle_alpha   90.00
_cell.angle_beta   90.00
_cell.angle_gamma   90.00
#
_symmetry.space_group_name_H-M   'P 1'
#
loop_
_entity.id
_entity.type
_entity.pdbx_description
1 polymer ?
#
loop_
_entity_poly.entity_id
_entity_poly.type
_entity_poly.pdbx_seq_one_letter_code
_entity_poly.pdbx_strand_id
1 'polypeptide(L)'
;MRLQPIFTLLAIFLPLSIFAQDFSGYWEGTNKFGKAYSIMTLDIQQTGMHLEGTGEQKSLDGKEYSKFTFNGVVDKDQVKIQCLAYSEKVGNWWCLPKLEFVYSKTETEERLDGKWKPNNVKNGCILISGKAALSRPIQKASPLPVASVVTPELKMDQQGEYLVNALKERKYYALIIGVSDYEDENIVDLDQPVHDAVNLRNVLSRYYTFEEENIIFLQNPDRSSIIEAFDRLSEEVTSTDQLLIFYAGHGIWDTKLEQGFWLPSNAKQSSKAQWISNGTIRDYIRAIDSKHTLLIADACFSGGILKERAAFMESRAMVELYKMPSRKAMTSGTLITVPDQSVFIEYLTKNLRENEYPVVTAGQIFNKFKIAVINNSANGQVPQYGVIHQADDEGGDFVFLRR
;
A
#
# COMPACT_ATOMS: atom_id res chain seq x y z
N MET A 1 -42.52 -69.84 5.45
CA MET A 1 -42.32 -68.64 6.24
C MET A 1 -40.87 -68.16 6.04
N ARG A 2 -40.66 -67.18 5.18
CA ARG A 2 -39.31 -66.58 4.95
C ARG A 2 -39.30 -65.22 5.62
N LEU A 3 -38.45 -65.04 6.64
CA LEU A 3 -38.18 -63.75 7.30
C LEU A 3 -37.22 -62.95 6.46
N GLN A 4 -37.64 -61.74 6.03
CA GLN A 4 -36.79 -60.75 5.42
C GLN A 4 -36.11 -59.93 6.53
N PRO A 5 -34.83 -59.56 6.39
CA PRO A 5 -34.19 -58.65 7.33
C PRO A 5 -34.51 -57.20 6.99
N ILE A 6 -34.93 -56.46 8.00
CA ILE A 6 -35.15 -55.01 7.94
C ILE A 6 -33.77 -54.35 8.08
N PHE A 7 -33.29 -53.72 6.98
CA PHE A 7 -32.12 -52.83 7.02
C PHE A 7 -32.54 -51.45 7.54
N THR A 8 -32.19 -51.17 8.79
CA THR A 8 -32.33 -49.83 9.37
C THR A 8 -31.18 -48.95 8.84
N LEU A 9 -31.49 -48.02 7.95
CA LEU A 9 -30.58 -47.05 7.40
C LEU A 9 -30.29 -46.01 8.50
N LEU A 10 -29.12 -46.07 9.14
CA LEU A 10 -28.65 -45.09 10.10
C LEU A 10 -28.13 -43.87 9.28
N ALA A 11 -28.96 -42.83 9.18
CA ALA A 11 -28.56 -41.56 8.60
C ALA A 11 -27.57 -40.88 9.55
N ILE A 12 -26.29 -40.95 9.23
CA ILE A 12 -25.25 -40.15 9.88
C ILE A 12 -25.42 -38.69 9.44
N PHE A 13 -26.07 -37.90 10.28
CA PHE A 13 -26.03 -36.46 10.18
C PHE A 13 -24.60 -35.99 10.51
N LEU A 14 -23.75 -35.86 9.49
CA LEU A 14 -22.54 -35.03 9.61
C LEU A 14 -23.01 -33.58 9.76
N PRO A 15 -22.65 -32.88 10.83
CA PRO A 15 -22.90 -31.44 10.88
C PRO A 15 -22.12 -30.80 9.74
N LEU A 16 -22.82 -30.16 8.80
CA LEU A 16 -22.23 -29.19 7.92
C LEU A 16 -21.66 -28.08 8.82
N SER A 17 -20.37 -28.16 9.11
CA SER A 17 -19.61 -27.05 9.64
C SER A 17 -19.69 -25.95 8.57
N ILE A 18 -20.64 -25.04 8.75
CA ILE A 18 -20.59 -23.74 8.10
C ILE A 18 -19.27 -23.15 8.59
N PHE A 19 -18.26 -23.11 7.73
CA PHE A 19 -17.01 -22.44 8.03
C PHE A 19 -17.37 -20.98 8.31
N ALA A 20 -17.49 -20.64 9.58
CA ALA A 20 -17.60 -19.26 10.01
C ALA A 20 -16.30 -18.56 9.59
N GLN A 21 -16.42 -17.37 9.01
CA GLN A 21 -15.26 -16.55 8.65
C GLN A 21 -14.37 -16.39 9.89
N ASP A 22 -13.06 -16.66 9.73
CA ASP A 22 -12.07 -16.46 10.80
C ASP A 22 -11.41 -15.09 10.65
N PHE A 23 -11.60 -14.26 11.67
CA PHE A 23 -11.03 -12.92 11.76
C PHE A 23 -9.75 -12.88 12.59
N SER A 24 -9.31 -14.02 13.16
CA SER A 24 -8.08 -14.08 13.98
C SER A 24 -6.86 -13.65 13.20
N GLY A 25 -5.94 -12.96 13.89
CA GLY A 25 -4.66 -12.48 13.36
C GLY A 25 -4.59 -10.97 13.23
N TYR A 26 -3.55 -10.51 12.56
CA TYR A 26 -3.17 -9.11 12.49
C TYR A 26 -3.85 -8.38 11.32
N TRP A 27 -4.47 -7.26 11.65
CA TRP A 27 -5.13 -6.33 10.73
C TRP A 27 -4.48 -4.97 10.85
N GLU A 28 -4.24 -4.31 9.73
CA GLU A 28 -3.58 -3.01 9.68
C GLU A 28 -4.25 -2.09 8.67
N GLY A 29 -4.27 -0.80 8.96
CA GLY A 29 -4.80 0.21 8.06
C GLY A 29 -4.90 1.58 8.69
N THR A 30 -5.92 2.33 8.33
CA THR A 30 -6.09 3.71 8.75
C THR A 30 -7.38 3.96 9.50
N ASN A 31 -7.31 4.96 10.35
CA ASN A 31 -8.44 5.57 11.03
C ASN A 31 -8.48 7.05 10.66
N LYS A 32 -9.59 7.53 10.10
CA LYS A 32 -9.79 8.92 9.68
C LYS A 32 -10.71 9.64 10.64
N PHE A 33 -10.32 10.84 11.04
CA PHE A 33 -11.11 11.76 11.85
C PHE A 33 -11.06 13.17 11.26
N GLY A 34 -12.18 13.66 10.71
CA GLY A 34 -12.16 14.88 9.93
C GLY A 34 -11.16 14.74 8.77
N LYS A 35 -10.19 15.65 8.71
CA LYS A 35 -9.06 15.58 7.75
C LYS A 35 -7.82 14.89 8.30
N ALA A 36 -7.82 14.46 9.58
CA ALA A 36 -6.69 13.79 10.19
C ALA A 36 -6.76 12.27 10.03
N TYR A 37 -5.60 11.64 9.81
CA TYR A 37 -5.46 10.19 9.73
C TYR A 37 -4.52 9.69 10.82
N SER A 38 -4.73 8.45 11.24
CA SER A 38 -3.82 7.70 12.07
C SER A 38 -3.71 6.27 11.55
N ILE A 39 -2.59 5.61 11.82
CA ILE A 39 -2.43 4.18 11.59
C ILE A 39 -3.20 3.46 12.69
N MET A 40 -3.95 2.42 12.34
CA MET A 40 -4.63 1.54 13.30
C MET A 40 -4.23 0.10 13.02
N THR A 41 -3.93 -0.64 14.08
CA THR A 41 -3.68 -2.08 14.01
C THR A 41 -4.54 -2.81 15.01
N LEU A 42 -4.97 -4.01 14.68
CA LEU A 42 -5.69 -4.92 15.58
C LEU A 42 -5.05 -6.31 15.47
N ASP A 43 -4.76 -6.92 16.60
CA ASP A 43 -4.43 -8.34 16.71
C ASP A 43 -5.63 -9.06 17.35
N ILE A 44 -6.36 -9.79 16.52
CA ILE A 44 -7.67 -10.38 16.86
C ILE A 44 -7.49 -11.86 17.19
N GLN A 45 -8.12 -12.31 18.25
CA GLN A 45 -8.37 -13.71 18.58
C GLN A 45 -9.88 -13.96 18.54
N GLN A 46 -10.31 -14.96 17.75
CA GLN A 46 -11.73 -15.32 17.60
C GLN A 46 -12.04 -16.65 18.24
N THR A 47 -13.13 -16.68 19.03
CA THR A 47 -13.71 -17.90 19.59
C THR A 47 -15.21 -17.91 19.30
N GLY A 48 -15.61 -18.68 18.28
CA GLY A 48 -16.99 -18.66 17.79
C GLY A 48 -17.35 -17.30 17.19
N MET A 49 -18.37 -16.65 17.75
CA MET A 49 -18.77 -15.29 17.35
C MET A 49 -18.10 -14.18 18.19
N HIS A 50 -17.28 -14.53 19.19
CA HIS A 50 -16.63 -13.58 20.07
C HIS A 50 -15.23 -13.25 19.58
N LEU A 51 -14.87 -11.96 19.68
CA LEU A 51 -13.55 -11.43 19.36
C LEU A 51 -12.95 -10.82 20.62
N GLU A 52 -11.67 -11.02 20.82
CA GLU A 52 -10.88 -10.30 21.82
C GLU A 52 -9.48 -10.02 21.25
N GLY A 53 -8.76 -9.08 21.85
CA GLY A 53 -7.40 -8.80 21.39
C GLY A 53 -6.85 -7.47 21.85
N THR A 54 -5.78 -7.09 21.18
CA THR A 54 -5.08 -5.82 21.39
C THR A 54 -5.05 -5.01 20.12
N GLY A 55 -4.99 -3.69 20.27
CA GLY A 55 -4.85 -2.77 19.14
C GLY A 55 -3.95 -1.60 19.47
N GLU A 56 -3.49 -0.95 18.42
CA GLU A 56 -2.71 0.27 18.52
C GLU A 56 -3.27 1.31 17.55
N GLN A 57 -3.29 2.57 17.99
CA GLN A 57 -3.44 3.74 17.13
C GLN A 57 -2.17 4.57 17.23
N LYS A 58 -1.67 5.03 16.08
CA LYS A 58 -0.40 5.78 15.99
C LYS A 58 -0.57 6.94 15.03
N SER A 59 -0.07 8.12 15.40
CA SER A 59 0.04 9.25 14.47
C SER A 59 0.93 8.89 13.27
N LEU A 60 0.73 9.53 12.13
CA LEU A 60 1.48 9.21 10.92
C LEU A 60 2.99 9.50 11.07
N ASP A 61 3.37 10.47 11.92
CA ASP A 61 4.76 10.76 12.27
C ASP A 61 5.33 9.87 13.39
N GLY A 62 4.49 8.97 13.92
CA GLY A 62 4.86 8.00 14.94
C GLY A 62 5.10 8.55 16.34
N LYS A 63 4.99 9.87 16.57
CA LYS A 63 5.31 10.49 17.86
C LYS A 63 4.27 10.29 18.93
N GLU A 64 3.00 10.22 18.53
CA GLU A 64 1.89 9.95 19.42
C GLU A 64 1.28 8.59 19.14
N TYR A 65 0.93 7.83 20.16
CA TYR A 65 0.30 6.53 20.03
C TYR A 65 -0.54 6.16 21.25
N SER A 66 -1.43 5.19 21.05
CA SER A 66 -2.15 4.52 22.13
C SER A 66 -2.28 3.04 21.84
N LYS A 67 -2.02 2.20 22.85
CA LYS A 67 -2.30 0.77 22.82
C LYS A 67 -3.49 0.48 23.70
N PHE A 68 -4.35 -0.44 23.29
CA PHE A 68 -5.60 -0.75 23.97
C PHE A 68 -5.95 -2.22 23.85
N THR A 69 -6.79 -2.68 24.77
CA THR A 69 -7.46 -3.99 24.70
C THR A 69 -8.89 -3.80 24.21
N PHE A 70 -9.43 -4.81 23.56
CA PHE A 70 -10.82 -4.79 23.09
C PHE A 70 -11.51 -6.15 23.23
N ASN A 71 -12.84 -6.11 23.18
CA ASN A 71 -13.69 -7.25 22.85
C ASN A 71 -14.61 -6.90 21.69
N GLY A 72 -15.23 -7.91 21.12
CA GLY A 72 -16.12 -7.72 19.98
C GLY A 72 -16.97 -8.92 19.65
N VAL A 73 -17.81 -8.77 18.65
CA VAL A 73 -18.67 -9.83 18.12
C VAL A 73 -18.73 -9.78 16.61
N VAL A 74 -18.89 -10.94 16.00
CA VAL A 74 -19.11 -11.10 14.57
C VAL A 74 -20.54 -11.60 14.34
N ASP A 75 -21.24 -11.00 13.40
CA ASP A 75 -22.51 -11.48 12.85
C ASP A 75 -22.45 -11.42 11.34
N LYS A 76 -22.21 -12.55 10.68
CA LYS A 76 -21.97 -12.69 9.25
C LYS A 76 -20.76 -11.86 8.81
N ASP A 77 -21.00 -10.82 8.01
CA ASP A 77 -20.00 -9.85 7.50
C ASP A 77 -19.82 -8.62 8.42
N GLN A 78 -20.61 -8.53 9.50
CA GLN A 78 -20.55 -7.41 10.43
C GLN A 78 -19.61 -7.71 11.59
N VAL A 79 -18.62 -6.86 11.79
CA VAL A 79 -17.65 -6.97 12.89
C VAL A 79 -17.79 -5.74 13.78
N LYS A 80 -18.15 -5.96 15.05
CA LYS A 80 -18.30 -4.90 16.04
C LYS A 80 -17.29 -5.07 17.15
N ILE A 81 -16.47 -4.07 17.36
CA ILE A 81 -15.38 -4.05 18.35
C ILE A 81 -15.60 -2.90 19.33
N GLN A 82 -15.44 -3.19 20.60
CA GLN A 82 -15.48 -2.20 21.66
C GLN A 82 -14.14 -2.21 22.40
N CYS A 83 -13.41 -1.10 22.30
CA CYS A 83 -12.17 -0.93 23.05
C CYS A 83 -12.47 -0.67 24.53
N LEU A 84 -11.74 -1.34 25.41
CA LEU A 84 -12.03 -1.43 26.83
C LEU A 84 -11.18 -0.46 27.66
N ALA A 85 -9.86 -0.54 27.49
CA ALA A 85 -8.91 0.22 28.27
C ALA A 85 -7.62 0.47 27.49
N TYR A 86 -6.94 1.56 27.80
CA TYR A 86 -5.56 1.76 27.34
C TYR A 86 -4.61 0.91 28.19
N SER A 87 -3.70 0.21 27.52
CA SER A 87 -2.52 -0.40 28.14
C SER A 87 -1.33 0.56 28.16
N GLU A 88 -1.26 1.45 27.16
CA GLU A 88 -0.23 2.47 27.02
C GLU A 88 -0.77 3.67 26.22
N LYS A 89 -0.31 4.89 26.53
CA LYS A 89 -0.77 6.08 25.82
C LYS A 89 0.28 7.19 25.88
N VAL A 90 0.62 7.73 24.71
CA VAL A 90 1.46 8.92 24.54
C VAL A 90 0.68 9.93 23.68
N GLY A 91 0.57 11.16 24.15
CA GLY A 91 -0.23 12.22 23.54
C GLY A 91 -1.64 12.35 24.12
N ASN A 92 -2.32 13.46 23.77
CA ASN A 92 -3.59 13.85 24.39
C ASN A 92 -4.84 13.57 23.53
N TRP A 93 -4.68 13.19 22.28
CA TRP A 93 -5.73 13.16 21.26
C TRP A 93 -6.46 11.82 21.09
N TRP A 94 -6.12 10.81 21.86
CA TRP A 94 -6.63 9.48 21.67
C TRP A 94 -7.93 9.24 22.43
N CYS A 95 -8.95 8.79 21.70
CA CYS A 95 -10.21 8.29 22.24
C CYS A 95 -10.31 6.78 22.03
N LEU A 96 -10.66 6.02 23.08
CA LEU A 96 -10.95 4.60 22.92
C LEU A 96 -12.07 4.42 21.90
N PRO A 97 -11.86 3.72 20.80
CA PRO A 97 -12.85 3.60 19.75
C PRO A 97 -13.86 2.49 20.04
N LYS A 98 -15.06 2.70 19.52
CA LYS A 98 -16.02 1.66 19.19
C LYS A 98 -16.06 1.56 17.67
N LEU A 99 -15.78 0.38 17.12
CA LEU A 99 -15.60 0.13 15.71
C LEU A 99 -16.76 -0.72 15.20
N GLU A 100 -17.29 -0.35 14.04
CA GLU A 100 -18.35 -1.07 13.34
C GLU A 100 -17.90 -1.26 11.89
N PHE A 101 -17.48 -2.47 11.54
CA PHE A 101 -16.94 -2.82 10.24
C PHE A 101 -17.88 -3.70 9.44
N VAL A 102 -17.76 -3.61 8.12
CA VAL A 102 -18.26 -4.58 7.16
C VAL A 102 -17.04 -5.31 6.58
N TYR A 103 -17.07 -6.61 6.62
CA TYR A 103 -16.05 -7.46 6.03
C TYR A 103 -16.28 -7.61 4.53
N SER A 104 -15.21 -7.56 3.77
CA SER A 104 -15.16 -7.92 2.36
C SER A 104 -13.87 -8.68 2.05
N LYS A 105 -13.86 -9.37 0.94
CA LYS A 105 -12.71 -10.17 0.49
C LYS A 105 -12.51 -9.99 -1.00
N THR A 106 -11.28 -9.67 -1.38
CA THR A 106 -10.82 -9.65 -2.77
C THR A 106 -10.00 -10.91 -3.07
N GLU A 107 -9.36 -10.99 -4.22
CA GLU A 107 -8.43 -12.08 -4.53
C GLU A 107 -7.12 -12.02 -3.74
N THR A 108 -6.78 -10.85 -3.21
CA THR A 108 -5.47 -10.56 -2.64
C THR A 108 -5.50 -10.28 -1.15
N GLU A 109 -6.59 -9.68 -0.67
CA GLU A 109 -6.71 -9.27 0.73
C GLU A 109 -8.13 -9.44 1.28
N GLU A 110 -8.20 -9.49 2.58
CA GLU A 110 -9.41 -9.36 3.37
C GLU A 110 -9.47 -7.96 3.95
N ARG A 111 -10.65 -7.33 3.96
CA ARG A 111 -10.87 -5.94 4.37
C ARG A 111 -11.93 -5.83 5.45
N LEU A 112 -11.73 -4.87 6.34
CA LEU A 112 -12.69 -4.37 7.32
C LEU A 112 -12.87 -2.88 7.09
N ASP A 113 -13.91 -2.50 6.37
CA ASP A 113 -14.25 -1.11 6.08
C ASP A 113 -15.42 -0.67 6.96
N GLY A 114 -15.29 0.47 7.63
CA GLY A 114 -16.33 0.87 8.56
C GLY A 114 -16.19 2.24 9.18
N LYS A 115 -16.84 2.37 10.33
CA LYS A 115 -16.91 3.61 11.10
C LYS A 115 -16.41 3.37 12.52
N TRP A 116 -15.85 4.42 13.09
CA TRP A 116 -15.52 4.46 14.51
C TRP A 116 -16.19 5.65 15.19
N LYS A 117 -16.45 5.48 16.47
CA LYS A 117 -16.91 6.54 17.38
C LYS A 117 -16.31 6.29 18.75
N PRO A 118 -16.20 7.31 19.62
CA PRO A 118 -15.69 7.14 20.97
C PRO A 118 -16.55 6.15 21.77
N ASN A 119 -15.90 5.26 22.50
CA ASN A 119 -16.55 4.33 23.41
C ASN A 119 -16.98 5.01 24.72
N ASN A 120 -16.29 6.10 25.11
CA ASN A 120 -16.52 6.81 26.36
C ASN A 120 -16.63 8.31 26.15
N VAL A 121 -17.71 8.93 26.65
CA VAL A 121 -18.05 10.34 26.51
C VAL A 121 -17.25 11.23 27.51
N LYS A 122 -16.42 10.63 28.37
CA LYS A 122 -15.55 11.36 29.30
C LYS A 122 -14.29 11.85 28.60
N ASN A 123 -13.81 13.04 28.94
CA ASN A 123 -12.57 13.66 28.49
C ASN A 123 -12.56 14.27 27.08
N GLY A 124 -13.61 14.97 26.67
CA GLY A 124 -13.56 15.78 25.43
C GLY A 124 -13.78 15.01 24.12
N CYS A 125 -13.97 13.69 24.19
CA CYS A 125 -14.26 12.83 23.02
C CYS A 125 -15.75 12.83 22.60
N ILE A 126 -16.48 13.87 22.95
CA ILE A 126 -17.93 14.00 22.66
C ILE A 126 -18.08 14.48 21.20
N LEU A 127 -18.90 13.79 20.41
CA LEU A 127 -19.25 14.16 19.03
C LEU A 127 -18.18 13.90 17.96
N ILE A 128 -17.22 13.06 18.21
CA ILE A 128 -16.20 12.68 17.23
C ILE A 128 -16.60 11.34 16.61
N SER A 129 -16.59 11.23 15.30
CA SER A 129 -16.71 9.96 14.59
C SER A 129 -15.91 10.03 13.32
N GLY A 130 -15.53 8.87 12.77
CA GLY A 130 -14.73 8.82 11.58
C GLY A 130 -14.89 7.50 10.83
N LYS A 131 -14.13 7.36 9.76
CA LYS A 131 -14.00 6.12 8.99
C LYS A 131 -12.79 5.35 9.51
N ALA A 132 -12.84 4.01 9.45
CA ALA A 132 -11.70 3.14 9.67
C ALA A 132 -11.67 2.09 8.57
N ALA A 133 -10.51 1.82 8.01
CA ALA A 133 -10.31 0.82 6.99
C ALA A 133 -9.05 0.01 7.33
N LEU A 134 -9.22 -1.28 7.55
CA LEU A 134 -8.14 -2.22 7.87
C LEU A 134 -8.11 -3.32 6.83
N SER A 135 -6.93 -3.85 6.54
CA SER A 135 -6.79 -5.00 5.67
C SER A 135 -5.76 -5.99 6.20
N ARG A 136 -5.83 -7.21 5.68
CA ARG A 136 -4.78 -8.22 5.81
C ARG A 136 -4.67 -9.02 4.52
N PRO A 137 -3.48 -9.54 4.18
CA PRO A 137 -3.32 -10.39 3.01
C PRO A 137 -4.06 -11.71 3.23
N ILE A 138 -4.64 -12.25 2.15
CA ILE A 138 -5.16 -13.62 2.17
C ILE A 138 -3.99 -14.57 2.36
N GLN A 139 -3.96 -15.29 3.48
CA GLN A 139 -3.05 -16.42 3.64
C GLN A 139 -3.55 -17.53 2.68
N LYS A 140 -2.83 -17.76 1.59
CA LYS A 140 -3.04 -18.99 0.83
C LYS A 140 -2.78 -20.14 1.79
N ALA A 141 -3.79 -21.01 1.98
CA ALA A 141 -3.58 -22.28 2.67
C ALA A 141 -2.31 -22.89 2.05
N SER A 142 -1.32 -23.20 2.88
CA SER A 142 -0.13 -23.95 2.42
C SER A 142 -0.65 -25.11 1.59
N PRO A 143 -0.22 -25.32 0.35
CA PRO A 143 -0.61 -26.51 -0.38
C PRO A 143 -0.30 -27.70 0.52
N LEU A 144 -1.25 -28.62 0.65
CA LEU A 144 -1.03 -29.91 1.32
C LEU A 144 0.33 -30.43 0.86
N PRO A 145 1.13 -31.07 1.74
CA PRO A 145 2.46 -31.52 1.39
C PRO A 145 2.37 -32.46 0.20
N VAL A 146 2.44 -31.91 -1.00
CA VAL A 146 2.82 -32.63 -2.19
C VAL A 146 4.25 -33.03 -1.94
N ALA A 147 4.52 -34.34 -1.99
CA ALA A 147 5.81 -34.96 -1.75
C ALA A 147 6.93 -34.04 -2.20
N SER A 148 7.79 -33.69 -1.26
CA SER A 148 9.01 -32.88 -1.33
C SER A 148 9.46 -32.56 -2.77
N VAL A 149 8.85 -31.55 -3.39
CA VAL A 149 9.56 -30.77 -4.37
C VAL A 149 10.56 -30.00 -3.52
N VAL A 150 11.81 -30.46 -3.58
CA VAL A 150 12.97 -29.75 -3.10
C VAL A 150 12.83 -28.35 -3.69
N THR A 151 12.33 -27.39 -2.90
CA THR A 151 12.50 -25.97 -3.21
C THR A 151 14.02 -25.82 -3.37
N PRO A 152 14.54 -25.41 -4.53
CA PRO A 152 15.94 -25.11 -4.62
C PRO A 152 16.18 -24.07 -3.52
N GLU A 153 16.99 -24.40 -2.50
CA GLU A 153 17.64 -23.36 -1.72
C GLU A 153 18.20 -22.41 -2.76
N LEU A 154 17.66 -21.18 -2.81
CA LEU A 154 18.18 -20.11 -3.64
C LEU A 154 19.58 -19.79 -3.08
N LYS A 155 20.55 -20.64 -3.43
CA LYS A 155 21.95 -20.30 -3.25
C LYS A 155 22.20 -19.12 -4.15
N MET A 156 22.23 -17.93 -3.53
CA MET A 156 22.72 -16.75 -4.19
C MET A 156 24.10 -17.06 -4.73
N ASP A 157 24.29 -16.85 -6.02
CA ASP A 157 25.62 -16.91 -6.60
C ASP A 157 26.50 -15.76 -6.04
N GLN A 158 27.80 -15.82 -6.28
CA GLN A 158 28.73 -14.77 -5.81
C GLN A 158 28.33 -13.37 -6.28
N GLN A 159 27.62 -13.24 -7.40
CA GLN A 159 27.15 -11.97 -7.94
C GLN A 159 25.94 -11.44 -7.17
N GLY A 160 25.03 -12.33 -6.75
CA GLY A 160 23.91 -11.95 -5.89
C GLY A 160 24.37 -11.49 -4.50
N GLU A 161 25.36 -12.19 -3.90
CA GLU A 161 25.98 -11.77 -2.63
C GLU A 161 26.67 -10.41 -2.75
N TYR A 162 27.42 -10.19 -3.82
CA TYR A 162 28.02 -8.89 -4.11
C TYR A 162 26.97 -7.79 -4.18
N LEU A 163 25.87 -8.02 -4.89
CA LEU A 163 24.79 -7.03 -5.03
C LEU A 163 24.14 -6.71 -3.69
N VAL A 164 23.80 -7.71 -2.88
CA VAL A 164 23.23 -7.50 -1.53
C VAL A 164 24.17 -6.66 -0.67
N ASN A 165 25.48 -6.99 -0.67
CA ASN A 165 26.45 -6.23 0.12
C ASN A 165 26.59 -4.79 -0.37
N ALA A 166 26.62 -4.58 -1.69
CA ALA A 166 26.66 -3.23 -2.27
C ALA A 166 25.40 -2.40 -1.92
N LEU A 167 24.22 -3.04 -1.86
CA LEU A 167 22.95 -2.39 -1.55
C LEU A 167 22.80 -2.06 -0.06
N LYS A 168 23.37 -2.88 0.85
CA LYS A 168 23.35 -2.63 2.31
C LYS A 168 24.06 -1.33 2.72
N GLU A 169 25.04 -0.90 1.94
CA GLU A 169 25.78 0.34 2.15
C GLU A 169 25.04 1.59 1.64
N ARG A 170 23.84 1.43 1.06
CA ARG A 170 23.07 2.50 0.42
C ARG A 170 21.88 2.91 1.26
N LYS A 171 21.53 4.20 1.19
CA LYS A 171 20.28 4.67 1.76
C LYS A 171 19.15 4.52 0.74
N TYR A 172 17.98 4.23 1.28
CA TYR A 172 16.73 4.18 0.54
C TYR A 172 15.83 5.30 1.03
N TYR A 173 15.65 6.30 0.18
CA TYR A 173 14.73 7.41 0.42
C TYR A 173 13.37 7.14 -0.22
N ALA A 174 12.31 7.62 0.42
CA ALA A 174 10.99 7.59 -0.16
C ALA A 174 10.25 8.92 0.07
N LEU A 175 9.60 9.43 -0.98
CA LEU A 175 8.58 10.48 -0.90
C LEU A 175 7.23 9.83 -1.20
N ILE A 176 6.37 9.72 -0.20
CA ILE A 176 5.09 9.03 -0.31
C ILE A 176 3.97 10.04 -0.09
N ILE A 177 3.17 10.27 -1.14
CA ILE A 177 2.12 11.29 -1.19
C ILE A 177 0.76 10.63 -1.39
N GLY A 178 -0.19 10.89 -0.49
CA GLY A 178 -1.59 10.52 -0.62
C GLY A 178 -2.49 11.75 -0.52
N VAL A 179 -3.32 12.00 -1.53
CA VAL A 179 -4.26 13.13 -1.55
C VAL A 179 -5.69 12.61 -1.66
N SER A 180 -6.39 12.63 -0.54
CA SER A 180 -7.78 12.18 -0.40
C SER A 180 -8.76 13.34 -0.27
N ASP A 181 -8.37 14.42 0.41
CA ASP A 181 -9.25 15.55 0.72
C ASP A 181 -8.79 16.79 -0.04
N TYR A 182 -9.71 17.44 -0.71
CA TYR A 182 -9.48 18.66 -1.50
C TYR A 182 -10.17 19.86 -0.87
N GLU A 183 -9.57 21.05 -1.02
CA GLU A 183 -10.15 22.31 -0.50
C GLU A 183 -11.25 22.87 -1.41
N ASP A 184 -11.17 22.58 -2.71
CA ASP A 184 -12.17 23.01 -3.71
C ASP A 184 -13.32 22.00 -3.77
N GLU A 185 -14.52 22.41 -3.39
CA GLU A 185 -15.75 21.59 -3.41
C GLU A 185 -16.11 21.03 -4.81
N ASN A 186 -15.52 21.58 -5.88
CA ASN A 186 -15.70 21.07 -7.24
C ASN A 186 -14.73 19.91 -7.57
N ILE A 187 -13.78 19.59 -6.70
CA ILE A 187 -12.92 18.43 -6.80
C ILE A 187 -13.40 17.39 -5.78
N VAL A 188 -13.87 16.26 -6.26
CA VAL A 188 -14.44 15.20 -5.40
C VAL A 188 -13.36 14.60 -4.51
N ASP A 189 -13.62 14.48 -3.21
CA ASP A 189 -12.75 13.76 -2.28
C ASP A 189 -12.68 12.27 -2.61
N LEU A 190 -11.55 11.66 -2.30
CA LEU A 190 -11.26 10.24 -2.49
C LEU A 190 -11.10 9.53 -1.14
N ASP A 191 -11.50 8.27 -1.05
CA ASP A 191 -11.41 7.51 0.21
C ASP A 191 -10.06 6.76 0.34
N GLN A 192 -9.45 6.31 -0.75
CA GLN A 192 -8.35 5.34 -0.73
C GLN A 192 -6.92 5.92 -0.80
N PRO A 193 -6.61 7.04 -1.46
CA PRO A 193 -5.23 7.46 -1.73
C PRO A 193 -4.32 7.55 -0.50
N VAL A 194 -4.80 8.11 0.61
CA VAL A 194 -4.04 8.16 1.86
C VAL A 194 -3.88 6.77 2.48
N HIS A 195 -4.90 5.92 2.41
CA HIS A 195 -4.83 4.54 2.86
C HIS A 195 -3.78 3.74 2.06
N ASP A 196 -3.77 3.87 0.74
CA ASP A 196 -2.81 3.20 -0.15
C ASP A 196 -1.38 3.69 0.11
N ALA A 197 -1.21 4.99 0.33
CA ALA A 197 0.08 5.58 0.71
C ALA A 197 0.60 5.03 2.04
N VAL A 198 -0.26 4.89 3.06
CA VAL A 198 0.09 4.25 4.35
C VAL A 198 0.46 2.79 4.16
N ASN A 199 -0.32 2.03 3.38
CA ASN A 199 -0.03 0.62 3.11
C ASN A 199 1.33 0.44 2.43
N LEU A 200 1.63 1.24 1.42
CA LEU A 200 2.94 1.19 0.75
C LEU A 200 4.08 1.55 1.72
N ARG A 201 3.95 2.63 2.50
CA ARG A 201 4.92 2.99 3.53
C ARG A 201 5.22 1.83 4.48
N ASN A 202 4.17 1.18 5.00
CA ASN A 202 4.31 0.06 5.94
C ASN A 202 4.98 -1.15 5.28
N VAL A 203 4.68 -1.44 4.02
CA VAL A 203 5.35 -2.52 3.29
C VAL A 203 6.83 -2.20 3.09
N LEU A 204 7.17 -0.98 2.72
CA LEU A 204 8.56 -0.57 2.48
C LEU A 204 9.38 -0.58 3.78
N SER A 205 8.88 0.02 4.87
CA SER A 205 9.60 0.10 6.14
C SER A 205 9.69 -1.25 6.86
N ARG A 206 8.70 -2.13 6.70
CA ARG A 206 8.66 -3.43 7.38
C ARG A 206 9.46 -4.53 6.68
N TYR A 207 9.40 -4.59 5.35
CA TYR A 207 9.96 -5.70 4.58
C TYR A 207 11.21 -5.33 3.79
N TYR A 208 11.50 -4.04 3.61
CA TYR A 208 12.61 -3.52 2.81
C TYR A 208 13.47 -2.53 3.60
N THR A 209 14.64 -2.19 3.08
CA THR A 209 15.63 -1.34 3.76
C THR A 209 15.32 0.16 3.69
N PHE A 210 14.04 0.53 3.74
CA PHE A 210 13.61 1.92 3.91
C PHE A 210 13.52 2.23 5.40
N GLU A 211 14.44 3.05 5.92
CA GLU A 211 14.39 3.50 7.30
C GLU A 211 13.36 4.63 7.45
N GLU A 212 12.66 4.67 8.58
CA GLU A 212 11.57 5.64 8.82
C GLU A 212 12.03 7.10 8.69
N GLU A 213 13.27 7.41 9.09
CA GLU A 213 13.85 8.76 8.98
C GLU A 213 14.12 9.18 7.52
N ASN A 214 14.24 8.24 6.60
CA ASN A 214 14.42 8.49 5.18
C ASN A 214 13.10 8.47 4.38
N ILE A 215 11.95 8.31 5.05
CA ILE A 215 10.63 8.35 4.44
C ILE A 215 9.97 9.70 4.73
N ILE A 216 9.78 10.51 3.69
CA ILE A 216 8.92 11.70 3.73
C ILE A 216 7.51 11.27 3.37
N PHE A 217 6.62 11.28 4.36
CA PHE A 217 5.21 10.93 4.17
C PHE A 217 4.34 12.19 4.20
N LEU A 218 3.63 12.46 3.12
CA LEU A 218 2.75 13.62 2.97
C LEU A 218 1.29 13.19 2.78
N GLN A 219 0.47 13.56 3.74
CA GLN A 219 -0.96 13.34 3.73
C GLN A 219 -1.69 14.63 3.35
N ASN A 220 -2.48 14.59 2.28
CA ASN A 220 -3.23 15.73 1.78
C ASN A 220 -2.38 17.01 1.69
N PRO A 221 -1.14 16.93 1.12
CA PRO A 221 -0.28 18.09 1.06
C PRO A 221 -0.83 19.13 0.06
N ASP A 222 -0.57 20.38 0.36
CA ASP A 222 -0.67 21.44 -0.62
C ASP A 222 0.52 21.42 -1.59
N ARG A 223 0.48 22.28 -2.61
CA ARG A 223 1.56 22.37 -3.60
C ARG A 223 2.91 22.71 -2.98
N SER A 224 2.94 23.64 -2.01
CA SER A 224 4.17 24.08 -1.37
C SER A 224 4.88 22.94 -0.66
N SER A 225 4.14 22.18 0.15
CA SER A 225 4.66 21.03 0.90
C SER A 225 5.27 19.96 0.00
N ILE A 226 4.67 19.72 -1.18
CA ILE A 226 5.24 18.77 -2.15
C ILE A 226 6.54 19.31 -2.74
N ILE A 227 6.60 20.58 -3.10
CA ILE A 227 7.80 21.22 -3.65
C ILE A 227 8.92 21.25 -2.61
N GLU A 228 8.63 21.62 -1.36
CA GLU A 228 9.60 21.61 -0.26
C GLU A 228 10.17 20.21 0.00
N ALA A 229 9.35 19.17 -0.14
CA ALA A 229 9.83 17.79 -0.04
C ALA A 229 10.79 17.41 -1.18
N PHE A 230 10.53 17.85 -2.40
CA PHE A 230 11.47 17.67 -3.51
C PHE A 230 12.76 18.47 -3.32
N ASP A 231 12.68 19.71 -2.86
CA ASP A 231 13.87 20.55 -2.56
C ASP A 231 14.73 19.87 -1.50
N ARG A 232 14.13 19.40 -0.40
CA ARG A 232 14.83 18.64 0.64
C ARG A 232 15.52 17.39 0.08
N LEU A 233 14.84 16.60 -0.75
CA LEU A 233 15.44 15.40 -1.36
C LEU A 233 16.61 15.76 -2.30
N SER A 234 16.55 16.91 -2.97
CA SER A 234 17.65 17.35 -3.84
C SER A 234 18.92 17.71 -3.06
N GLU A 235 18.80 18.02 -1.76
CA GLU A 235 19.91 18.30 -0.85
C GLU A 235 20.43 17.04 -0.14
N GLU A 236 19.54 16.09 0.20
CA GLU A 236 19.87 14.93 1.05
C GLU A 236 20.29 13.69 0.27
N VAL A 237 19.74 13.48 -0.95
CA VAL A 237 19.97 12.26 -1.76
C VAL A 237 21.26 12.38 -2.54
N THR A 238 22.06 11.31 -2.55
CA THR A 238 23.35 11.27 -3.27
C THR A 238 23.34 10.25 -4.39
N SER A 239 24.32 10.35 -5.31
CA SER A 239 24.49 9.48 -6.49
C SER A 239 24.64 7.99 -6.18
N THR A 240 24.70 7.63 -4.92
CA THR A 240 24.76 6.23 -4.48
C THR A 240 23.44 5.72 -3.92
N ASP A 241 22.48 6.61 -3.64
CA ASP A 241 21.25 6.30 -2.94
C ASP A 241 20.11 5.89 -3.90
N GLN A 242 19.09 5.29 -3.33
CA GLN A 242 17.86 4.87 -4.02
C GLN A 242 16.73 5.83 -3.65
N LEU A 243 15.94 6.27 -4.62
CA LEU A 243 14.80 7.14 -4.39
C LEU A 243 13.50 6.52 -4.94
N LEU A 244 12.51 6.32 -4.08
CA LEU A 244 11.16 5.98 -4.48
C LEU A 244 10.26 7.20 -4.29
N ILE A 245 9.48 7.55 -5.31
CA ILE A 245 8.46 8.60 -5.26
C ILE A 245 7.12 7.93 -5.52
N PHE A 246 6.17 8.10 -4.63
CA PHE A 246 4.81 7.58 -4.76
C PHE A 246 3.80 8.72 -4.71
N TYR A 247 2.85 8.70 -5.63
CA TYR A 247 1.70 9.60 -5.63
C TYR A 247 0.42 8.82 -5.87
N ALA A 248 -0.55 9.01 -4.99
CA ALA A 248 -1.94 8.60 -5.17
C ALA A 248 -2.87 9.79 -4.95
N GLY A 249 -3.81 10.01 -5.86
CA GLY A 249 -4.73 11.13 -5.85
C GLY A 249 -5.25 11.50 -7.24
N HIS A 250 -5.98 12.61 -7.35
CA HIS A 250 -6.42 13.07 -8.66
C HIS A 250 -5.26 13.49 -9.56
N GLY A 251 -5.39 13.12 -10.83
CA GLY A 251 -4.55 13.59 -11.91
C GLY A 251 -5.39 14.03 -13.09
N ILE A 252 -4.93 15.02 -13.83
CA ILE A 252 -5.61 15.55 -15.01
C ILE A 252 -4.65 15.59 -16.18
N TRP A 253 -5.13 15.13 -17.34
CA TRP A 253 -4.48 15.34 -18.62
C TRP A 253 -5.05 16.58 -19.32
N ASP A 254 -4.25 17.61 -19.52
CA ASP A 254 -4.63 18.78 -20.31
C ASP A 254 -4.29 18.54 -21.79
N THR A 255 -5.32 18.38 -22.62
CA THR A 255 -5.18 18.08 -24.04
C THR A 255 -4.61 19.25 -24.86
N LYS A 256 -4.75 20.51 -24.36
CA LYS A 256 -4.20 21.70 -25.06
C LYS A 256 -2.73 21.88 -24.77
N LEU A 257 -2.30 21.54 -23.55
CA LEU A 257 -0.90 21.62 -23.15
C LEU A 257 -0.15 20.31 -23.42
N GLU A 258 -0.89 19.25 -23.79
CA GLU A 258 -0.38 17.88 -23.94
C GLU A 258 0.43 17.45 -22.72
N GLN A 259 -0.12 17.72 -21.50
CA GLN A 259 0.59 17.55 -20.25
C GLN A 259 -0.31 17.02 -19.14
N GLY A 260 0.22 16.11 -18.32
CA GLY A 260 -0.40 15.64 -17.10
C GLY A 260 -0.05 16.53 -15.91
N PHE A 261 -0.95 16.55 -14.94
CA PHE A 261 -0.81 17.31 -13.69
C PHE A 261 -1.25 16.49 -12.50
N TRP A 262 -0.53 16.56 -11.40
CA TRP A 262 -0.98 16.15 -10.08
C TRP A 262 -1.78 17.25 -9.43
N LEU A 263 -2.83 16.89 -8.69
CA LEU A 263 -3.67 17.82 -7.95
C LEU A 263 -3.36 17.72 -6.45
N PRO A 264 -2.60 18.66 -5.88
CA PRO A 264 -2.47 18.80 -4.44
C PRO A 264 -3.80 19.14 -3.76
N SER A 265 -3.87 19.06 -2.43
CA SER A 265 -5.11 19.33 -1.67
C SER A 265 -5.68 20.74 -1.90
N ASN A 266 -4.83 21.72 -2.15
CA ASN A 266 -5.22 23.10 -2.46
C ASN A 266 -5.42 23.40 -3.95
N ALA A 267 -5.47 22.36 -4.80
CA ALA A 267 -5.80 22.51 -6.21
C ALA A 267 -7.19 23.11 -6.40
N LYS A 268 -7.36 23.91 -7.46
CA LYS A 268 -8.65 24.47 -7.84
C LYS A 268 -9.02 24.04 -9.25
N GLN A 269 -10.27 23.63 -9.46
CA GLN A 269 -10.76 23.26 -10.78
C GLN A 269 -10.68 24.43 -11.78
N SER A 270 -10.89 25.65 -11.29
CA SER A 270 -10.88 26.87 -12.09
C SER A 270 -9.50 27.43 -12.43
N SER A 271 -8.41 26.91 -11.81
CA SER A 271 -7.06 27.47 -11.98
C SER A 271 -5.97 26.42 -11.82
N LYS A 272 -5.02 26.37 -12.73
CA LYS A 272 -3.86 25.49 -12.68
C LYS A 272 -2.72 25.99 -11.79
N ALA A 273 -2.87 27.13 -11.10
CA ALA A 273 -1.79 27.74 -10.32
C ALA A 273 -1.22 26.79 -9.25
N GLN A 274 -2.07 25.95 -8.66
CA GLN A 274 -1.68 24.98 -7.62
C GLN A 274 -1.43 23.56 -8.16
N TRP A 275 -1.63 23.32 -9.46
CA TRP A 275 -1.36 22.01 -10.05
C TRP A 275 0.15 21.80 -10.23
N ILE A 276 0.62 20.56 -10.13
CA ILE A 276 2.02 20.21 -10.36
C ILE A 276 2.11 19.44 -11.67
N SER A 277 2.82 20.01 -12.64
CA SER A 277 2.96 19.38 -13.97
C SER A 277 3.92 18.20 -13.95
N ASN A 278 3.68 17.22 -14.83
CA ASN A 278 4.65 16.13 -15.09
C ASN A 278 6.03 16.68 -15.46
N GLY A 279 6.09 17.84 -16.11
CA GLY A 279 7.35 18.54 -16.41
C GLY A 279 8.10 18.93 -15.15
N THR A 280 7.42 19.55 -14.19
CA THR A 280 8.01 19.91 -12.90
C THR A 280 8.56 18.69 -12.16
N ILE A 281 7.77 17.61 -12.10
CA ILE A 281 8.18 16.36 -11.45
C ILE A 281 9.40 15.73 -12.12
N ARG A 282 9.40 15.66 -13.43
CA ARG A 282 10.54 15.18 -14.22
C ARG A 282 11.79 16.02 -13.96
N ASP A 283 11.68 17.36 -13.92
CA ASP A 283 12.81 18.26 -13.70
C ASP A 283 13.42 18.05 -12.31
N TYR A 284 12.61 17.82 -11.26
CA TYR A 284 13.09 17.40 -9.94
C TYR A 284 13.75 16.03 -9.97
N ILE A 285 13.13 15.03 -10.60
CA ILE A 285 13.72 13.68 -10.73
C ILE A 285 15.08 13.73 -11.41
N ARG A 286 15.26 14.61 -12.40
CA ARG A 286 16.54 14.81 -13.06
C ARG A 286 17.55 15.56 -12.19
N ALA A 287 17.09 16.54 -11.40
CA ALA A 287 17.93 17.34 -10.53
C ALA A 287 18.43 16.59 -9.29
N ILE A 288 17.64 15.60 -8.78
CA ILE A 288 18.02 14.79 -7.63
C ILE A 288 19.06 13.74 -8.07
N ASP A 289 20.26 13.85 -7.51
CA ASP A 289 21.40 12.99 -7.84
C ASP A 289 21.27 11.62 -7.14
N SER A 290 20.26 10.82 -7.53
CA SER A 290 20.09 9.47 -7.05
C SER A 290 20.71 8.44 -7.98
N LYS A 291 21.10 7.27 -7.46
CA LYS A 291 21.53 6.15 -8.32
C LYS A 291 20.36 5.62 -9.16
N HIS A 292 19.25 5.32 -8.51
CA HIS A 292 18.03 4.90 -9.17
C HIS A 292 16.85 5.68 -8.60
N THR A 293 15.99 6.19 -9.48
CA THR A 293 14.69 6.74 -9.12
C THR A 293 13.56 5.88 -9.69
N LEU A 294 12.62 5.49 -8.83
CA LEU A 294 11.37 4.86 -9.20
C LEU A 294 10.20 5.78 -8.84
N LEU A 295 9.51 6.30 -9.85
CA LEU A 295 8.23 6.97 -9.68
C LEU A 295 7.09 5.95 -9.77
N ILE A 296 6.22 5.90 -8.78
CA ILE A 296 4.97 5.12 -8.80
C ILE A 296 3.82 6.10 -8.76
N ALA A 297 3.00 6.15 -9.81
CA ALA A 297 1.89 7.08 -9.91
C ALA A 297 0.56 6.35 -10.12
N ASP A 298 -0.33 6.49 -9.13
CA ASP A 298 -1.70 6.01 -9.20
C ASP A 298 -2.65 7.18 -9.43
N ALA A 299 -2.69 7.63 -10.68
CA ALA A 299 -3.48 8.77 -11.10
C ALA A 299 -3.75 8.76 -12.61
N CYS A 300 -4.80 9.47 -13.05
CA CYS A 300 -5.39 9.39 -14.40
C CYS A 300 -4.57 9.95 -15.58
N PHE A 301 -3.29 10.30 -15.43
CA PHE A 301 -2.52 11.03 -16.46
C PHE A 301 -1.20 10.37 -16.88
N SER A 302 -0.99 9.15 -16.52
CA SER A 302 0.31 8.47 -16.59
C SER A 302 0.86 8.21 -18.01
N GLY A 303 0.03 8.30 -19.03
CA GLY A 303 0.44 8.03 -20.43
C GLY A 303 1.47 8.98 -21.05
N GLY A 304 1.69 10.16 -20.46
CA GLY A 304 2.60 11.18 -21.01
C GLY A 304 4.03 11.15 -20.48
N ILE A 305 4.35 10.29 -19.51
CA ILE A 305 5.65 10.27 -18.82
C ILE A 305 6.60 9.18 -19.33
N LEU A 306 6.08 8.13 -19.99
CA LEU A 306 6.79 6.89 -20.27
C LEU A 306 7.16 6.65 -21.73
N LYS A 307 8.29 5.95 -21.92
CA LYS A 307 8.68 5.28 -23.15
C LYS A 307 8.95 3.80 -22.84
N GLU A 308 8.24 2.88 -23.50
CA GLU A 308 8.26 1.45 -23.15
C GLU A 308 9.57 0.73 -23.48
N ARG A 309 9.99 -0.18 -22.58
CA ARG A 309 10.89 -1.33 -22.86
C ARG A 309 10.67 -2.43 -21.82
N ALA A 310 10.63 -3.70 -22.25
CA ALA A 310 10.52 -4.89 -21.39
C ALA A 310 11.76 -5.78 -21.52
N ALA A 311 12.22 -6.40 -20.39
CA ALA A 311 13.27 -7.42 -20.39
C ALA A 311 13.11 -8.41 -19.23
N PHE A 312 13.42 -9.70 -19.46
CA PHE A 312 13.55 -10.77 -18.47
C PHE A 312 15.01 -10.91 -18.02
N MET A 313 15.26 -11.36 -16.73
CA MET A 313 16.63 -11.32 -16.22
C MET A 313 17.03 -12.43 -15.24
N GLU A 314 18.30 -12.87 -15.43
CA GLU A 314 19.10 -13.69 -14.53
C GLU A 314 19.92 -12.80 -13.56
N SER A 315 20.51 -13.36 -12.47
CA SER A 315 21.23 -12.61 -11.42
C SER A 315 22.37 -11.70 -11.96
N ARG A 316 23.09 -12.14 -12.99
CA ARG A 316 24.11 -11.34 -13.64
C ARG A 316 23.55 -10.06 -14.28
N ALA A 317 22.39 -10.17 -14.89
CA ALA A 317 21.72 -9.00 -15.49
C ALA A 317 21.29 -7.99 -14.41
N MET A 318 20.88 -8.44 -13.20
CA MET A 318 20.55 -7.55 -12.08
C MET A 318 21.75 -6.70 -11.65
N VAL A 319 22.97 -7.30 -11.57
CA VAL A 319 24.20 -6.57 -11.25
C VAL A 319 24.49 -5.50 -12.31
N GLU A 320 24.37 -5.84 -13.59
CA GLU A 320 24.61 -4.87 -14.67
C GLU A 320 23.59 -3.73 -14.66
N LEU A 321 22.32 -4.02 -14.41
CA LEU A 321 21.29 -2.98 -14.28
C LEU A 321 21.49 -2.08 -13.07
N TYR A 322 21.94 -2.64 -11.95
CA TYR A 322 22.24 -1.85 -10.75
C TYR A 322 23.41 -0.88 -10.99
N LYS A 323 24.38 -1.22 -11.81
CA LYS A 323 25.52 -0.34 -12.12
C LYS A 323 25.12 0.91 -12.89
N MET A 324 24.06 0.83 -13.70
CA MET A 324 23.61 1.93 -14.56
C MET A 324 22.58 2.79 -13.83
N PRO A 325 22.70 4.12 -13.81
CA PRO A 325 21.64 5.02 -13.34
C PRO A 325 20.29 4.71 -13.97
N SER A 326 19.22 4.84 -13.22
CA SER A 326 17.87 4.66 -13.77
C SER A 326 16.88 5.72 -13.31
N ARG A 327 15.98 6.07 -14.22
CA ARG A 327 14.84 6.96 -14.02
C ARG A 327 13.60 6.30 -14.61
N LYS A 328 12.94 5.48 -13.78
CA LYS A 328 11.81 4.66 -14.22
C LYS A 328 10.51 5.15 -13.58
N ALA A 329 9.40 4.93 -14.28
CA ALA A 329 8.09 5.11 -13.70
C ALA A 329 7.23 3.86 -13.89
N MET A 330 6.35 3.64 -12.91
CA MET A 330 5.32 2.62 -12.85
C MET A 330 3.99 3.33 -12.64
N THR A 331 3.01 3.06 -13.48
CA THR A 331 1.73 3.78 -13.46
C THR A 331 0.55 2.84 -13.53
N SER A 332 -0.56 3.20 -12.89
CA SER A 332 -1.76 2.35 -12.81
C SER A 332 -2.53 2.21 -14.12
N GLY A 333 -2.33 3.11 -15.06
CA GLY A 333 -3.02 3.02 -16.35
C GLY A 333 -2.72 4.18 -17.28
N THR A 334 -3.35 4.13 -18.45
CA THR A 334 -3.37 5.21 -19.42
C THR A 334 -4.44 6.26 -19.04
N LEU A 335 -4.85 7.12 -19.95
CA LEU A 335 -5.75 8.26 -19.77
C LEU A 335 -7.18 7.93 -19.28
N ILE A 336 -7.40 6.80 -18.61
CA ILE A 336 -8.69 6.36 -18.08
C ILE A 336 -8.77 6.73 -16.60
N THR A 337 -9.97 7.09 -16.13
CA THR A 337 -10.24 7.39 -14.72
C THR A 337 -9.83 6.21 -13.83
N VAL A 338 -8.92 6.43 -12.90
CA VAL A 338 -8.55 5.46 -11.88
C VAL A 338 -9.69 5.38 -10.86
N PRO A 339 -10.24 4.20 -10.56
CA PRO A 339 -11.24 4.07 -9.51
C PRO A 339 -10.62 4.40 -8.15
N ASP A 340 -11.43 4.87 -7.22
CA ASP A 340 -10.98 5.20 -5.86
C ASP A 340 -10.30 3.98 -5.18
N GLN A 341 -10.83 2.76 -5.38
CA GLN A 341 -10.12 1.53 -5.00
C GLN A 341 -9.18 1.09 -6.11
N SER A 342 -7.88 1.19 -5.86
CA SER A 342 -6.85 0.88 -6.84
C SER A 342 -6.41 -0.58 -6.80
N VAL A 343 -6.83 -1.35 -7.80
CA VAL A 343 -6.35 -2.72 -8.03
C VAL A 343 -4.83 -2.73 -8.29
N PHE A 344 -4.29 -1.68 -8.90
CA PHE A 344 -2.85 -1.55 -9.16
C PHE A 344 -2.05 -1.49 -7.85
N ILE A 345 -2.43 -0.65 -6.88
CA ILE A 345 -1.73 -0.55 -5.59
C ILE A 345 -1.92 -1.80 -4.75
N GLU A 346 -3.11 -2.39 -4.77
CA GLU A 346 -3.40 -3.66 -4.11
C GLU A 346 -2.43 -4.76 -4.57
N TYR A 347 -2.27 -4.97 -5.88
CA TYR A 347 -1.36 -5.97 -6.42
C TYR A 347 0.13 -5.61 -6.26
N LEU A 348 0.50 -4.33 -6.35
CA LEU A 348 1.85 -3.88 -6.10
C LEU A 348 2.28 -4.19 -4.65
N THR A 349 1.51 -3.75 -3.67
CA THR A 349 1.81 -3.96 -2.24
C THR A 349 1.78 -5.43 -1.87
N LYS A 350 0.86 -6.23 -2.44
CA LYS A 350 0.84 -7.68 -2.31
C LYS A 350 2.14 -8.30 -2.81
N ASN A 351 2.54 -8.01 -4.04
CA ASN A 351 3.75 -8.62 -4.63
C ASN A 351 5.03 -8.21 -3.92
N LEU A 352 5.11 -6.97 -3.40
CA LEU A 352 6.21 -6.54 -2.54
C LEU A 352 6.22 -7.32 -1.22
N ARG A 353 5.08 -7.51 -0.57
CA ARG A 353 4.96 -8.23 0.70
C ARG A 353 5.29 -9.71 0.57
N GLU A 354 4.77 -10.37 -0.47
CA GLU A 354 4.94 -11.81 -0.74
C GLU A 354 6.27 -12.14 -1.44
N ASN A 355 7.09 -11.14 -1.78
CA ASN A 355 8.39 -11.41 -2.38
C ASN A 355 9.33 -12.07 -1.36
N GLU A 356 9.85 -13.23 -1.70
CA GLU A 356 10.78 -14.01 -0.85
C GLU A 356 12.27 -13.81 -1.24
N TYR A 357 12.52 -13.15 -2.38
CA TYR A 357 13.89 -12.92 -2.84
C TYR A 357 14.54 -11.78 -2.07
N PRO A 358 15.81 -11.93 -1.64
CA PRO A 358 16.55 -10.88 -0.96
C PRO A 358 16.64 -9.59 -1.78
N VAL A 359 16.73 -9.73 -3.10
CA VAL A 359 16.85 -8.63 -4.05
C VAL A 359 15.84 -8.85 -5.18
N VAL A 360 15.12 -7.80 -5.54
CA VAL A 360 14.17 -7.81 -6.67
C VAL A 360 14.15 -6.46 -7.37
N THR A 361 14.08 -6.45 -8.70
CA THR A 361 13.97 -5.19 -9.45
C THR A 361 12.51 -4.74 -9.58
N ALA A 362 12.30 -3.44 -9.79
CA ALA A 362 10.97 -2.87 -10.01
C ALA A 362 10.30 -3.49 -11.25
N GLY A 363 11.07 -3.73 -12.31
CA GLY A 363 10.57 -4.41 -13.52
C GLY A 363 10.12 -5.84 -13.26
N GLN A 364 10.83 -6.60 -12.40
CA GLN A 364 10.40 -7.94 -12.00
C GLN A 364 9.10 -7.92 -11.19
N ILE A 365 8.97 -7.01 -10.21
CA ILE A 365 7.72 -6.82 -9.45
C ILE A 365 6.59 -6.47 -10.41
N PHE A 366 6.77 -5.49 -11.30
CA PHE A 366 5.76 -5.07 -12.25
C PHE A 366 5.27 -6.23 -13.14
N ASN A 367 6.18 -7.02 -13.69
CA ASN A 367 5.83 -8.12 -14.57
C ASN A 367 5.03 -9.23 -13.86
N LYS A 368 5.23 -9.42 -12.54
CA LYS A 368 4.47 -10.38 -11.75
C LYS A 368 2.98 -10.01 -11.63
N PHE A 369 2.65 -8.72 -11.58
CA PHE A 369 1.28 -8.31 -11.30
C PHE A 369 0.55 -7.63 -12.48
N LYS A 370 1.25 -7.18 -13.53
CA LYS A 370 0.64 -6.46 -14.66
C LYS A 370 -0.62 -7.15 -15.21
N ILE A 371 -0.54 -8.44 -15.49
CA ILE A 371 -1.65 -9.20 -16.07
C ILE A 371 -2.81 -9.34 -15.08
N ALA A 372 -2.51 -9.50 -13.79
CA ALA A 372 -3.56 -9.58 -12.76
C ALA A 372 -4.31 -8.25 -12.64
N VAL A 373 -3.65 -7.11 -12.71
CA VAL A 373 -4.30 -5.79 -12.72
C VAL A 373 -5.21 -5.64 -13.94
N ILE A 374 -4.74 -5.99 -15.15
CA ILE A 374 -5.54 -5.91 -16.37
C ILE A 374 -6.82 -6.76 -16.25
N ASN A 375 -6.71 -7.98 -15.71
CA ASN A 375 -7.83 -8.91 -15.60
C ASN A 375 -8.84 -8.53 -14.51
N ASN A 376 -8.39 -7.88 -13.43
CA ASN A 376 -9.22 -7.64 -12.23
C ASN A 376 -9.66 -6.18 -12.07
N SER A 377 -9.16 -5.26 -12.90
CA SER A 377 -9.59 -3.87 -12.83
C SER A 377 -10.96 -3.69 -13.50
N ALA A 378 -11.92 -3.14 -12.76
CA ALA A 378 -13.28 -2.91 -13.27
C ALA A 378 -13.33 -1.96 -14.47
N ASN A 379 -12.35 -1.05 -14.59
CA ASN A 379 -12.27 -0.02 -15.63
C ASN A 379 -11.27 -0.37 -16.74
N GLY A 380 -10.75 -1.61 -16.79
CA GLY A 380 -9.78 -2.01 -17.80
C GLY A 380 -8.44 -1.27 -17.69
N GLN A 381 -7.94 -1.05 -16.49
CA GLN A 381 -6.62 -0.45 -16.27
C GLN A 381 -5.54 -1.28 -16.96
N VAL A 382 -4.65 -0.61 -17.69
CA VAL A 382 -3.48 -1.22 -18.30
C VAL A 382 -2.23 -0.55 -17.71
N PRO A 383 -1.68 -1.10 -16.62
CA PRO A 383 -0.53 -0.51 -15.97
C PRO A 383 0.68 -0.50 -16.90
N GLN A 384 1.51 0.51 -16.75
CA GLN A 384 2.70 0.73 -17.57
C GLN A 384 3.95 0.84 -16.71
N TYR A 385 5.07 0.36 -17.24
CA TYR A 385 6.39 0.51 -16.65
C TYR A 385 7.40 0.89 -17.75
N GLY A 386 8.18 1.93 -17.51
CA GLY A 386 9.11 2.38 -18.51
C GLY A 386 10.04 3.51 -18.04
N VAL A 387 10.82 4.02 -18.96
CA VAL A 387 11.75 5.12 -18.75
C VAL A 387 10.99 6.45 -18.66
N ILE A 388 11.34 7.29 -17.69
CA ILE A 388 10.88 8.68 -17.65
C ILE A 388 11.62 9.45 -18.75
N HIS A 389 10.85 10.01 -19.68
CA HIS A 389 11.42 10.71 -20.83
C HIS A 389 12.19 11.96 -20.40
N GLN A 390 13.40 12.16 -20.91
CA GLN A 390 14.26 13.33 -20.62
C GLN A 390 14.64 13.48 -19.12
N ALA A 391 14.81 12.38 -18.40
CA ALA A 391 15.22 12.36 -17.01
C ALA A 391 16.58 11.69 -16.76
N ASP A 392 17.42 11.59 -17.81
CA ASP A 392 18.79 11.04 -17.77
C ASP A 392 18.85 9.57 -17.31
N ASP A 393 17.96 8.74 -17.86
CA ASP A 393 17.98 7.28 -17.67
C ASP A 393 19.08 6.65 -18.54
N GLU A 394 19.95 5.86 -17.91
CA GLU A 394 21.04 5.12 -18.58
C GLU A 394 20.73 3.63 -18.79
N GLY A 395 19.50 3.19 -18.52
CA GLY A 395 19.04 1.83 -18.77
C GLY A 395 19.10 0.90 -17.55
N GLY A 396 19.43 1.39 -16.36
CA GLY A 396 19.36 0.67 -15.11
C GLY A 396 17.96 0.29 -14.68
N ASP A 397 17.82 -0.31 -13.50
CA ASP A 397 16.53 -0.56 -12.88
C ASP A 397 16.60 -0.29 -11.37
N PHE A 398 15.49 0.11 -10.79
CA PHE A 398 15.37 0.27 -9.35
C PHE A 398 15.39 -1.10 -8.67
N VAL A 399 16.17 -1.23 -7.61
CA VAL A 399 16.38 -2.51 -6.93
C VAL A 399 15.93 -2.42 -5.48
N PHE A 400 14.96 -3.24 -5.12
CA PHE A 400 14.53 -3.41 -3.73
C PHE A 400 15.42 -4.41 -3.02
N LEU A 401 15.91 -4.05 -1.83
CA LEU A 401 16.62 -4.93 -0.91
C LEU A 401 15.69 -5.29 0.26
N ARG A 402 15.41 -6.60 0.42
CA ARG A 402 14.59 -7.11 1.51
C ARG A 402 15.40 -7.17 2.81
N ARG A 403 14.74 -6.86 3.95
CA ARG A 403 15.33 -7.01 5.30
C ARG A 403 15.54 -8.45 5.68
#